data_194b9138b7bd1c8fdf62a92990462d25
#
_entry.id   194b9138b7bd1c8fdf62a92990462d25
#
_cell.length_a   1.000
_cell.length_b   1.000
_cell.length_c   1.000
_cell.angle_alpha   90.00
_cell.angle_beta   90.00
_cell.angle_gamma   90.00
#
_symmetry.space_group_name_H-M   'P 1'
#
loop_
_entity.id
_entity.type
_entity.pdbx_description
1 polymer ?
#
loop_
_entity_poly.entity_id
_entity_poly.type
_entity_poly.pdbx_seq_one_letter_code
_entity_poly.pdbx_strand_id
1 'polypeptide(L)'
;MAPAIPESVLKKQATQTKISLQAKQASYEAKQKKRADKKEAIASAEKYTAEYKAAEAAAITNRREAKATGGFYVPAMPKLALIIRIRGTIGVSPKAKKIMQLFRLRQIHNATFVKLNESTIRMLRLIEPYVTYGYPTRSTIEKLIYKRGFGKLNKQRIPIADNSVIQEGVGAVGIKCCADLIHELYTVGPNFKEANNFLWPFKLTSPRGGFSTKTKLVHFLEGGEAGNRGEEINKLVKRMI
;
A
#
# COMPACT_ATOMS: atom_id res chain seq x y z
N MET A 1 30.73 4.79 63.61
CA MET A 1 29.33 5.05 63.24
C MET A 1 29.28 5.47 61.76
N ALA A 2 28.55 4.77 60.93
CA ALA A 2 28.36 5.19 59.54
C ALA A 2 27.58 6.52 59.51
N PRO A 3 27.94 7.50 58.65
CA PRO A 3 27.26 8.78 58.57
C PRO A 3 25.79 8.56 58.14
N ALA A 4 24.86 9.18 58.88
CA ALA A 4 23.43 9.09 58.57
C ALA A 4 23.16 9.68 57.19
N ILE A 5 22.49 8.91 56.29
CA ILE A 5 22.15 9.35 54.94
C ILE A 5 21.13 10.49 55.05
N PRO A 6 21.35 11.64 54.40
CA PRO A 6 20.41 12.74 54.45
C PRO A 6 19.01 12.34 53.94
N GLU A 7 17.98 12.82 54.60
CA GLU A 7 16.56 12.51 54.24
C GLU A 7 16.21 12.82 52.76
N SER A 8 16.81 13.89 52.22
CA SER A 8 16.67 14.26 50.81
C SER A 8 17.17 13.17 49.85
N VAL A 9 18.24 12.48 50.22
CA VAL A 9 18.80 11.37 49.43
C VAL A 9 17.90 10.15 49.48
N LEU A 10 17.35 9.82 50.67
CA LEU A 10 16.39 8.73 50.84
C LEU A 10 15.11 8.97 50.04
N LYS A 11 14.56 10.19 50.07
CA LYS A 11 13.39 10.55 49.26
C LYS A 11 13.68 10.44 47.75
N LYS A 12 14.86 10.87 47.32
CA LYS A 12 15.32 10.78 45.93
C LYS A 12 15.46 9.32 45.48
N GLN A 13 16.03 8.48 46.29
CA GLN A 13 16.15 7.04 46.04
C GLN A 13 14.78 6.35 45.97
N ALA A 14 13.87 6.67 46.91
CA ALA A 14 12.53 6.11 46.92
C ALA A 14 11.68 6.54 45.66
N THR A 15 11.82 7.78 45.21
CA THR A 15 11.19 8.21 43.96
C THR A 15 11.80 7.55 42.75
N GLN A 16 13.13 7.39 42.71
CA GLN A 16 13.84 6.76 41.60
C GLN A 16 13.51 5.26 41.49
N THR A 17 13.38 4.57 42.62
CA THR A 17 12.94 3.16 42.65
C THR A 17 11.50 3.02 42.17
N LYS A 18 10.57 3.90 42.57
CA LYS A 18 9.20 3.90 42.06
C LYS A 18 9.12 4.12 40.54
N ILE A 19 9.85 5.11 40.02
CA ILE A 19 9.92 5.38 38.58
C ILE A 19 10.51 4.18 37.83
N SER A 20 11.57 3.56 38.35
CA SER A 20 12.17 2.38 37.71
C SER A 20 11.26 1.15 37.72
N LEU A 21 10.49 0.93 38.77
CA LEU A 21 9.48 -0.14 38.82
C LEU A 21 8.33 0.11 37.82
N GLN A 22 7.81 1.33 37.77
CA GLN A 22 6.77 1.72 36.78
C GLN A 22 7.28 1.55 35.33
N ALA A 23 8.51 1.97 35.05
CA ALA A 23 9.13 1.77 33.75
C ALA A 23 9.29 0.30 33.37
N LYS A 24 9.68 -0.57 34.35
CA LYS A 24 9.76 -2.02 34.15
C LYS A 24 8.39 -2.64 33.88
N GLN A 25 7.35 -2.25 34.63
CA GLN A 25 5.98 -2.71 34.42
C GLN A 25 5.47 -2.29 33.04
N ALA A 26 5.59 -1.00 32.68
CA ALA A 26 5.20 -0.51 31.37
C ALA A 26 5.93 -1.22 30.23
N SER A 27 7.24 -1.49 30.38
CA SER A 27 8.00 -2.24 29.37
C SER A 27 7.54 -3.70 29.23
N TYR A 28 7.14 -4.33 30.33
CA TYR A 28 6.61 -5.69 30.33
C TYR A 28 5.24 -5.76 29.65
N GLU A 29 4.33 -4.85 30.00
CA GLU A 29 3.02 -4.73 29.36
C GLU A 29 3.13 -4.44 27.87
N ALA A 30 4.03 -3.53 27.47
CA ALA A 30 4.31 -3.24 26.08
C ALA A 30 4.83 -4.47 25.30
N LYS A 31 5.67 -5.28 25.94
CA LYS A 31 6.15 -6.56 25.34
C LYS A 31 5.02 -7.57 25.20
N GLN A 32 4.15 -7.69 26.21
CA GLN A 32 3.01 -8.59 26.13
C GLN A 32 2.04 -8.16 25.03
N LYS A 33 1.71 -6.86 24.95
CA LYS A 33 0.88 -6.30 23.89
C LYS A 33 1.48 -6.59 22.50
N LYS A 34 2.75 -6.30 22.28
CA LYS A 34 3.43 -6.62 21.00
C LYS A 34 3.37 -8.11 20.65
N ARG A 35 3.43 -9.02 21.63
CA ARG A 35 3.28 -10.47 21.39
C ARG A 35 1.86 -10.84 20.97
N ALA A 36 0.85 -10.24 21.61
CA ALA A 36 -0.55 -10.45 21.27
C ALA A 36 -0.85 -9.92 19.86
N ASP A 37 -0.46 -8.67 19.57
CA ASP A 37 -0.62 -8.04 18.27
C ASP A 37 0.07 -8.86 17.15
N LYS A 38 1.24 -9.43 17.42
CA LYS A 38 1.94 -10.31 16.48
C LYS A 38 1.16 -11.59 16.19
N LYS A 39 0.59 -12.23 17.21
CA LYS A 39 -0.24 -13.44 17.02
C LYS A 39 -1.48 -13.12 16.19
N GLU A 40 -2.16 -12.01 16.47
CA GLU A 40 -3.32 -11.56 15.72
C GLU A 40 -2.96 -11.29 14.25
N ALA A 41 -1.84 -10.60 14.00
CA ALA A 41 -1.36 -10.33 12.65
C ALA A 41 -1.01 -11.61 11.86
N ILE A 42 -0.46 -12.65 12.51
CA ILE A 42 -0.17 -13.94 11.87
C ILE A 42 -1.48 -14.64 11.52
N ALA A 43 -2.44 -14.70 12.44
CA ALA A 43 -3.75 -15.33 12.20
C ALA A 43 -4.50 -14.65 11.04
N SER A 44 -4.49 -13.31 10.99
CA SER A 44 -5.06 -12.55 9.87
C SER A 44 -4.37 -12.89 8.53
N ALA A 45 -3.04 -12.96 8.52
CA ALA A 45 -2.28 -13.28 7.32
C ALA A 45 -2.55 -14.71 6.82
N GLU A 46 -2.70 -15.68 7.73
CA GLU A 46 -3.05 -17.06 7.40
C GLU A 46 -4.47 -17.15 6.81
N LYS A 47 -5.43 -16.47 7.42
CA LYS A 47 -6.81 -16.36 6.92
C LYS A 47 -6.83 -15.82 5.49
N TYR A 48 -6.18 -14.69 5.24
CA TYR A 48 -6.15 -14.08 3.91
C TYR A 48 -5.44 -14.94 2.88
N THR A 49 -4.35 -15.64 3.27
CA THR A 49 -3.69 -16.59 2.35
C THR A 49 -4.58 -17.76 1.99
N ALA A 50 -5.39 -18.28 2.90
CA ALA A 50 -6.37 -19.31 2.62
C ALA A 50 -7.47 -18.81 1.67
N GLU A 51 -8.00 -17.60 1.88
CA GLU A 51 -8.98 -16.97 1.00
C GLU A 51 -8.44 -16.78 -0.43
N TYR A 52 -7.19 -16.31 -0.57
CA TYR A 52 -6.58 -16.15 -1.90
C TYR A 52 -6.39 -17.48 -2.63
N LYS A 53 -5.94 -18.51 -1.93
CA LYS A 53 -5.80 -19.86 -2.50
C LYS A 53 -7.16 -20.44 -2.92
N ALA A 54 -8.19 -20.25 -2.10
CA ALA A 54 -9.54 -20.69 -2.42
C ALA A 54 -10.10 -19.96 -3.66
N ALA A 55 -9.91 -18.64 -3.74
CA ALA A 55 -10.35 -17.85 -4.90
C ALA A 55 -9.62 -18.27 -6.19
N GLU A 56 -8.30 -18.53 -6.12
CA GLU A 56 -7.51 -18.99 -7.26
C GLU A 56 -7.96 -20.39 -7.70
N ALA A 57 -8.15 -21.32 -6.76
CA ALA A 57 -8.66 -22.66 -7.04
C ALA A 57 -10.05 -22.61 -7.70
N ALA A 58 -10.97 -21.78 -7.18
CA ALA A 58 -12.29 -21.59 -7.77
C ALA A 58 -12.21 -21.06 -9.22
N ALA A 59 -11.32 -20.09 -9.48
CA ALA A 59 -11.14 -19.55 -10.83
C ALA A 59 -10.60 -20.62 -11.81
N ILE A 60 -9.70 -21.49 -11.34
CA ILE A 60 -9.18 -22.62 -12.14
C ILE A 60 -10.29 -23.63 -12.43
N THR A 61 -11.10 -24.00 -11.41
CA THR A 61 -12.20 -24.94 -11.55
C THR A 61 -13.24 -24.41 -12.54
N ASN A 62 -13.71 -23.17 -12.37
CA ASN A 62 -14.67 -22.54 -13.27
C ASN A 62 -14.16 -22.49 -14.73
N ARG A 63 -12.85 -22.24 -14.93
CA ARG A 63 -12.25 -22.28 -16.28
C ARG A 63 -12.25 -23.67 -16.89
N ARG A 64 -11.98 -24.71 -16.08
CA ARG A 64 -12.01 -26.11 -16.53
C ARG A 64 -13.43 -26.55 -16.87
N GLU A 65 -14.41 -26.21 -16.04
CA GLU A 65 -15.83 -26.51 -16.27
C GLU A 65 -16.35 -25.81 -17.53
N ALA A 66 -16.04 -24.51 -17.69
CA ALA A 66 -16.41 -23.79 -18.91
C ALA A 66 -15.82 -24.44 -20.18
N LYS A 67 -14.55 -24.90 -20.10
CA LYS A 67 -13.92 -25.62 -21.22
C LYS A 67 -14.57 -26.98 -21.50
N ALA A 68 -14.96 -27.69 -20.45
CA ALA A 68 -15.62 -29.01 -20.59
C ALA A 68 -17.02 -28.89 -21.24
N THR A 69 -17.74 -27.79 -20.96
CA THR A 69 -19.05 -27.48 -21.54
C THR A 69 -18.97 -26.76 -22.91
N GLY A 70 -17.76 -26.60 -23.47
CA GLY A 70 -17.57 -25.87 -24.74
C GLY A 70 -17.77 -24.37 -24.67
N GLY A 71 -17.86 -23.80 -23.45
CA GLY A 71 -18.02 -22.37 -23.19
C GLY A 71 -16.70 -21.65 -22.90
N PHE A 72 -16.81 -20.34 -22.62
CA PHE A 72 -15.67 -19.48 -22.23
C PHE A 72 -15.86 -18.92 -20.82
N TYR A 73 -14.84 -19.05 -19.98
CA TYR A 73 -14.81 -18.38 -18.69
C TYR A 73 -14.30 -16.94 -18.86
N VAL A 74 -15.15 -15.98 -18.54
CA VAL A 74 -14.79 -14.56 -18.50
C VAL A 74 -14.50 -14.18 -17.05
N PRO A 75 -13.24 -13.82 -16.69
CA PRO A 75 -12.92 -13.39 -15.35
C PRO A 75 -13.60 -12.06 -15.02
N ALA A 76 -13.88 -11.83 -13.74
CA ALA A 76 -14.43 -10.54 -13.28
C ALA A 76 -13.52 -9.37 -13.65
N MET A 77 -14.10 -8.23 -13.98
CA MET A 77 -13.33 -7.03 -14.28
C MET A 77 -12.50 -6.61 -13.07
N PRO A 78 -11.24 -6.17 -13.28
CA PRO A 78 -10.39 -5.71 -12.19
C PRO A 78 -10.99 -4.48 -11.52
N LYS A 79 -11.03 -4.50 -10.19
CA LYS A 79 -11.57 -3.40 -9.37
C LYS A 79 -10.50 -2.37 -8.98
N LEU A 80 -9.24 -2.75 -9.03
CA LEU A 80 -8.09 -1.97 -8.61
C LEU A 80 -7.17 -1.64 -9.79
N ALA A 81 -6.72 -0.41 -9.89
CA ALA A 81 -5.63 0.00 -10.77
C ALA A 81 -4.49 0.65 -9.98
N LEU A 82 -3.27 0.40 -10.43
CA LEU A 82 -2.08 1.16 -10.04
C LEU A 82 -1.76 2.14 -11.15
N ILE A 83 -1.65 3.42 -10.83
CA ILE A 83 -1.36 4.49 -11.78
C ILE A 83 0.02 5.04 -11.48
N ILE A 84 0.86 5.18 -12.50
CA ILE A 84 2.22 5.73 -12.41
C ILE A 84 2.33 6.90 -13.38
N ARG A 85 2.82 8.03 -12.90
CA ARG A 85 3.09 9.18 -13.75
C ARG A 85 4.41 9.03 -14.47
N ILE A 86 4.40 9.10 -15.78
CA ILE A 86 5.60 8.93 -16.63
C ILE A 86 6.09 10.23 -17.27
N ARG A 87 5.30 11.30 -17.26
CA ARG A 87 5.63 12.60 -17.85
C ARG A 87 5.70 13.72 -16.81
N GLY A 88 6.51 14.73 -17.07
CA GLY A 88 6.62 15.95 -16.26
C GLY A 88 5.37 16.83 -16.26
N THR A 89 5.47 18.01 -15.65
CA THR A 89 4.33 18.94 -15.45
C THR A 89 4.26 20.05 -16.49
N ILE A 90 5.30 20.23 -17.31
CA ILE A 90 5.40 21.31 -18.30
C ILE A 90 4.57 20.92 -19.54
N GLY A 91 3.82 21.86 -20.08
CA GLY A 91 3.00 21.67 -21.28
C GLY A 91 1.79 20.75 -21.07
N VAL A 92 1.29 20.61 -19.85
CA VAL A 92 0.11 19.80 -19.53
C VAL A 92 -1.12 20.67 -19.43
N SER A 93 -2.23 20.26 -20.07
CA SER A 93 -3.49 21.00 -20.03
C SER A 93 -4.02 21.17 -18.60
N PRO A 94 -4.74 22.26 -18.26
CA PRO A 94 -5.28 22.51 -16.93
C PRO A 94 -6.18 21.38 -16.43
N LYS A 95 -7.02 20.80 -17.28
CA LYS A 95 -7.91 19.67 -16.95
C LYS A 95 -7.09 18.44 -16.53
N ALA A 96 -6.11 18.03 -17.35
CA ALA A 96 -5.24 16.89 -17.03
C ALA A 96 -4.40 17.14 -15.78
N LYS A 97 -3.90 18.36 -15.59
CA LYS A 97 -3.14 18.74 -14.38
C LYS A 97 -4.00 18.60 -13.12
N LYS A 98 -5.27 19.04 -13.17
CA LYS A 98 -6.20 18.89 -12.03
C LYS A 98 -6.49 17.43 -11.72
N ILE A 99 -6.74 16.59 -12.74
CA ILE A 99 -6.98 15.16 -12.55
C ILE A 99 -5.76 14.47 -11.92
N MET A 100 -4.54 14.78 -12.39
CA MET A 100 -3.32 14.23 -11.78
C MET A 100 -3.15 14.67 -10.32
N GLN A 101 -3.58 15.89 -9.95
CA GLN A 101 -3.60 16.33 -8.56
C GLN A 101 -4.62 15.55 -7.72
N LEU A 102 -5.81 15.27 -8.26
CA LEU A 102 -6.83 14.45 -7.59
C LEU A 102 -6.32 13.02 -7.32
N PHE A 103 -5.59 12.44 -8.28
CA PHE A 103 -4.92 11.15 -8.10
C PHE A 103 -3.61 11.24 -7.30
N ARG A 104 -3.27 12.42 -6.75
CA ARG A 104 -2.04 12.67 -5.96
C ARG A 104 -0.73 12.44 -6.73
N LEU A 105 -0.78 12.47 -8.06
CA LEU A 105 0.37 12.28 -8.96
C LEU A 105 1.06 13.62 -9.26
N ARG A 106 1.64 14.25 -8.25
CA ARG A 106 2.23 15.59 -8.40
C ARG A 106 3.60 15.59 -9.10
N GLN A 107 4.37 14.51 -8.94
CA GLN A 107 5.72 14.38 -9.50
C GLN A 107 5.80 13.20 -10.46
N ILE A 108 6.80 13.22 -11.34
CA ILE A 108 7.12 12.09 -12.20
C ILE A 108 7.48 10.86 -11.34
N HIS A 109 7.11 9.67 -11.82
CA HIS A 109 7.28 8.38 -11.14
C HIS A 109 6.53 8.24 -9.80
N ASN A 110 5.67 9.18 -9.44
CA ASN A 110 4.72 8.94 -8.35
C ASN A 110 3.70 7.90 -8.80
N ALA A 111 3.39 6.99 -7.88
CA ALA A 111 2.38 5.95 -8.10
C ALA A 111 1.32 5.97 -6.98
N THR A 112 0.07 5.67 -7.35
CA THR A 112 -1.06 5.58 -6.41
C THR A 112 -2.02 4.47 -6.83
N PHE A 113 -2.71 3.90 -5.85
CA PHE A 113 -3.82 2.99 -6.12
C PHE A 113 -5.11 3.77 -6.37
N VAL A 114 -5.94 3.24 -7.26
CA VAL A 114 -7.24 3.83 -7.59
C VAL A 114 -8.27 2.72 -7.75
N LYS A 115 -9.43 2.90 -7.13
CA LYS A 115 -10.59 2.05 -7.37
C LYS A 115 -11.17 2.38 -8.75
N LEU A 116 -11.39 1.35 -9.56
CA LEU A 116 -11.96 1.51 -10.89
C LEU A 116 -13.48 1.64 -10.80
N ASN A 117 -13.96 2.83 -11.08
CA ASN A 117 -15.35 3.17 -11.27
C ASN A 117 -15.48 3.88 -12.61
N GLU A 118 -16.68 4.04 -13.14
CA GLU A 118 -16.91 4.74 -14.40
C GLU A 118 -16.29 6.16 -14.42
N SER A 119 -16.48 6.91 -13.33
CA SER A 119 -15.89 8.26 -13.19
C SER A 119 -14.37 8.24 -13.20
N THR A 120 -13.72 7.30 -12.50
CA THR A 120 -12.26 7.18 -12.47
C THR A 120 -11.70 6.73 -13.82
N ILE A 121 -12.40 5.86 -14.53
CA ILE A 121 -12.04 5.43 -15.89
C ILE A 121 -12.11 6.61 -16.86
N ARG A 122 -13.17 7.43 -16.78
CA ARG A 122 -13.27 8.66 -17.60
C ARG A 122 -12.12 9.63 -17.32
N MET A 123 -11.75 9.81 -16.04
CA MET A 123 -10.60 10.63 -15.67
C MET A 123 -9.28 10.04 -16.18
N LEU A 124 -9.11 8.71 -16.13
CA LEU A 124 -7.92 8.03 -16.64
C LEU A 124 -7.73 8.25 -18.15
N ARG A 125 -8.79 8.15 -18.93
CA ARG A 125 -8.76 8.42 -20.38
C ARG A 125 -8.25 9.83 -20.70
N LEU A 126 -8.61 10.84 -19.89
CA LEU A 126 -8.16 12.23 -20.08
C LEU A 126 -6.68 12.45 -19.79
N ILE A 127 -6.07 11.62 -18.93
CA ILE A 127 -4.66 11.74 -18.55
C ILE A 127 -3.78 10.65 -19.17
N GLU A 128 -4.33 9.81 -20.01
CA GLU A 128 -3.68 8.65 -20.62
C GLU A 128 -2.30 8.95 -21.21
N PRO A 129 -2.06 10.05 -21.95
CA PRO A 129 -0.73 10.37 -22.50
C PRO A 129 0.34 10.71 -21.44
N TYR A 130 -0.07 10.95 -20.18
CA TYR A 130 0.83 11.39 -19.12
C TYR A 130 1.12 10.32 -18.09
N VAL A 131 0.33 9.25 -18.09
CA VAL A 131 0.40 8.18 -17.09
C VAL A 131 0.45 6.81 -17.77
N THR A 132 0.97 5.85 -17.04
CA THR A 132 0.78 4.43 -17.35
C THR A 132 0.01 3.80 -16.18
N TYR A 133 -0.93 2.93 -16.49
CA TYR A 133 -1.70 2.25 -15.45
C TYR A 133 -1.98 0.80 -15.83
N GLY A 134 -2.33 0.02 -14.85
CA GLY A 134 -2.66 -1.39 -15.06
C GLY A 134 -3.08 -2.05 -13.76
N TYR A 135 -3.23 -3.37 -13.79
CA TYR A 135 -3.80 -4.16 -12.72
C TYR A 135 -2.70 -4.82 -11.89
N PRO A 136 -2.46 -4.33 -10.66
CA PRO A 136 -1.40 -4.86 -9.82
C PRO A 136 -1.79 -6.22 -9.26
N THR A 137 -0.85 -7.16 -9.26
CA THR A 137 -0.97 -8.43 -8.52
C THR A 137 -0.76 -8.18 -7.03
N ARG A 138 -1.25 -9.09 -6.17
CA ARG A 138 -1.03 -9.06 -4.72
C ARG A 138 0.46 -8.92 -4.38
N SER A 139 1.33 -9.69 -5.02
CA SER A 139 2.78 -9.63 -4.82
C SER A 139 3.38 -8.25 -5.16
N THR A 140 2.82 -7.54 -6.13
CA THR A 140 3.26 -6.18 -6.48
C THR A 140 2.84 -5.17 -5.42
N ILE A 141 1.62 -5.27 -4.89
CA ILE A 141 1.13 -4.43 -3.78
C ILE A 141 2.00 -4.65 -2.54
N GLU A 142 2.24 -5.90 -2.18
CA GLU A 142 3.14 -6.29 -1.10
C GLU A 142 4.52 -5.63 -1.22
N LYS A 143 5.17 -5.81 -2.37
CA LYS A 143 6.50 -5.23 -2.63
C LYS A 143 6.52 -3.71 -2.56
N LEU A 144 5.47 -3.04 -3.06
CA LEU A 144 5.33 -1.59 -2.97
C LEU A 144 5.24 -1.12 -1.51
N ILE A 145 4.41 -1.78 -0.70
CA ILE A 145 4.22 -1.41 0.71
C ILE A 145 5.50 -1.67 1.51
N TYR A 146 6.10 -2.85 1.40
CA TYR A 146 7.30 -3.18 2.18
C TYR A 146 8.55 -2.40 1.76
N LYS A 147 8.71 -2.09 0.48
CA LYS A 147 9.94 -1.42 0.00
C LYS A 147 9.80 0.11 -0.12
N ARG A 148 8.62 0.61 -0.42
CA ARG A 148 8.36 2.02 -0.72
C ARG A 148 7.17 2.58 0.06
N GLY A 149 6.67 1.84 1.05
CA GLY A 149 5.52 2.23 1.85
C GLY A 149 5.85 3.35 2.84
N PHE A 150 5.07 4.41 2.78
CA PHE A 150 5.04 5.49 3.77
C PHE A 150 3.59 5.76 4.14
N GLY A 151 3.34 5.91 5.43
CA GLY A 151 2.06 6.34 5.97
C GLY A 151 2.00 7.85 6.17
N LYS A 152 0.79 8.37 6.23
CA LYS A 152 0.50 9.75 6.60
C LYS A 152 -0.03 9.77 8.02
N LEU A 153 0.80 10.21 8.97
CA LEU A 153 0.43 10.46 10.35
C LEU A 153 0.63 11.93 10.67
N ASN A 154 -0.32 12.59 11.28
CA ASN A 154 -0.26 14.00 11.67
C ASN A 154 0.23 14.92 10.53
N LYS A 155 -0.24 14.67 9.29
CA LYS A 155 0.18 15.35 8.05
C LYS A 155 1.66 15.14 7.67
N GLN A 156 2.39 14.31 8.40
CA GLN A 156 3.79 13.96 8.14
C GLN A 156 3.90 12.63 7.36
N ARG A 157 5.00 12.48 6.61
CA ARG A 157 5.32 11.28 5.86
C ARG A 157 6.23 10.39 6.71
N ILE A 158 5.70 9.28 7.22
CA ILE A 158 6.42 8.35 8.11
C ILE A 158 6.59 7.02 7.39
N PRO A 159 7.79 6.38 7.42
CA PRO A 159 7.98 5.06 6.83
C PRO A 159 7.17 3.99 7.59
N ILE A 160 6.59 3.05 6.87
CA ILE A 160 5.88 1.91 7.46
C ILE A 160 6.93 0.86 7.85
N ALA A 161 7.60 1.09 8.99
CA ALA A 161 8.58 0.16 9.53
C ALA A 161 7.92 -0.93 10.38
N ASP A 162 6.92 -0.54 11.18
CA ASP A 162 6.21 -1.40 12.11
C ASP A 162 4.69 -1.32 11.91
N ASN A 163 3.97 -2.35 12.38
CA ASN A 163 2.51 -2.36 12.38
C ASN A 163 1.91 -1.26 13.28
N SER A 164 2.66 -0.75 14.28
CA SER A 164 2.24 0.35 15.13
C SER A 164 1.88 1.62 14.35
N VAL A 165 2.62 1.92 13.28
CA VAL A 165 2.37 3.05 12.38
C VAL A 165 1.02 2.90 11.65
N ILE A 166 0.68 1.66 11.25
CA ILE A 166 -0.60 1.35 10.61
C ILE A 166 -1.74 1.46 11.63
N GLN A 167 -1.53 0.88 12.82
CA GLN A 167 -2.52 0.89 13.89
C GLN A 167 -2.86 2.32 14.35
N GLU A 168 -1.87 3.21 14.43
CA GLU A 168 -2.08 4.62 14.75
C GLU A 168 -2.82 5.36 13.63
N GLY A 169 -2.53 5.06 12.36
CA GLY A 169 -3.11 5.78 11.22
C GLY A 169 -4.49 5.31 10.80
N VAL A 170 -4.73 4.01 10.81
CA VAL A 170 -5.96 3.37 10.29
C VAL A 170 -6.52 2.27 11.22
N GLY A 171 -6.02 2.14 12.43
CA GLY A 171 -6.50 1.16 13.41
C GLY A 171 -7.98 1.34 13.77
N ALA A 172 -8.50 2.56 13.73
CA ALA A 172 -9.90 2.87 14.00
C ALA A 172 -10.89 2.18 13.03
N VAL A 173 -10.43 1.87 11.81
CA VAL A 173 -11.24 1.17 10.79
C VAL A 173 -10.93 -0.33 10.71
N GLY A 174 -10.26 -0.89 11.72
CA GLY A 174 -9.99 -2.32 11.83
C GLY A 174 -8.74 -2.81 11.09
N ILE A 175 -7.95 -1.93 10.48
CA ILE A 175 -6.70 -2.26 9.81
C ILE A 175 -5.55 -2.12 10.81
N LYS A 176 -5.05 -3.25 11.32
CA LYS A 176 -4.05 -3.25 12.40
C LYS A 176 -2.65 -3.64 11.94
N CYS A 177 -2.53 -4.35 10.82
CA CYS A 177 -1.25 -4.85 10.33
C CYS A 177 -1.08 -4.64 8.81
N CYS A 178 0.15 -4.88 8.33
CA CYS A 178 0.44 -4.81 6.89
C CYS A 178 -0.39 -5.80 6.08
N ALA A 179 -0.72 -6.99 6.62
CA ALA A 179 -1.53 -7.98 5.93
C ALA A 179 -2.96 -7.47 5.69
N ASP A 180 -3.57 -6.85 6.71
CA ASP A 180 -4.89 -6.23 6.60
C ASP A 180 -4.89 -5.11 5.56
N LEU A 181 -3.85 -4.26 5.58
CA LEU A 181 -3.70 -3.16 4.62
C LEU A 181 -3.59 -3.68 3.18
N ILE A 182 -2.80 -4.72 2.95
CA ILE A 182 -2.64 -5.35 1.64
C ILE A 182 -3.95 -5.98 1.19
N HIS A 183 -4.64 -6.68 2.09
CA HIS A 183 -5.92 -7.31 1.80
C HIS A 183 -6.99 -6.29 1.40
N GLU A 184 -7.14 -5.24 2.19
CA GLU A 184 -8.11 -4.16 1.93
C GLU A 184 -7.86 -3.47 0.60
N LEU A 185 -6.60 -3.23 0.24
CA LEU A 185 -6.23 -2.63 -1.05
C LEU A 185 -6.47 -3.59 -2.21
N TYR A 186 -6.10 -4.87 -2.07
CA TYR A 186 -6.22 -5.86 -3.15
C TYR A 186 -7.67 -6.20 -3.47
N THR A 187 -8.48 -6.42 -2.43
CA THR A 187 -9.90 -6.75 -2.57
C THR A 187 -10.79 -5.55 -2.84
N VAL A 188 -10.24 -4.33 -2.69
CA VAL A 188 -11.00 -3.06 -2.74
C VAL A 188 -12.17 -3.10 -1.75
N GLY A 189 -11.85 -3.36 -0.48
CA GLY A 189 -12.81 -3.50 0.59
C GLY A 189 -13.53 -2.19 0.96
N PRO A 190 -14.39 -2.23 1.98
CA PRO A 190 -15.19 -1.07 2.42
C PRO A 190 -14.32 0.10 2.89
N ASN A 191 -13.18 -0.17 3.52
CA ASN A 191 -12.26 0.82 4.08
C ASN A 191 -11.12 1.20 3.12
N PHE A 192 -11.27 0.87 1.82
CA PHE A 192 -10.26 1.17 0.79
C PHE A 192 -9.88 2.65 0.74
N LYS A 193 -10.84 3.55 0.94
CA LYS A 193 -10.62 5.00 0.91
C LYS A 193 -9.68 5.43 2.03
N GLU A 194 -9.92 4.97 3.24
CA GLU A 194 -9.13 5.25 4.43
C GLU A 194 -7.71 4.66 4.29
N ALA A 195 -7.62 3.40 3.89
CA ALA A 195 -6.36 2.70 3.62
C ALA A 195 -5.52 3.42 2.55
N ASN A 196 -6.15 3.80 1.45
CA ASN A 196 -5.46 4.51 0.37
C ASN A 196 -5.07 5.94 0.76
N ASN A 197 -5.89 6.65 1.56
CA ASN A 197 -5.56 7.98 2.06
C ASN A 197 -4.44 7.97 3.09
N PHE A 198 -4.36 6.94 3.91
CA PHE A 198 -3.24 6.72 4.83
C PHE A 198 -1.92 6.56 4.06
N LEU A 199 -1.93 5.82 2.95
CA LEU A 199 -0.74 5.64 2.14
C LEU A 199 -0.31 6.94 1.46
N TRP A 200 0.94 7.31 1.67
CA TRP A 200 1.58 8.36 0.88
C TRP A 200 1.80 7.87 -0.55
N PRO A 201 1.66 8.73 -1.59
CA PRO A 201 1.99 8.32 -2.95
C PRO A 201 3.39 7.71 -3.03
N PHE A 202 3.49 6.54 -3.64
CA PHE A 202 4.78 5.84 -3.77
C PHE A 202 5.72 6.65 -4.66
N LYS A 203 6.91 6.96 -4.17
CA LYS A 203 7.97 7.57 -4.97
C LYS A 203 8.82 6.46 -5.56
N LEU A 204 8.56 6.14 -6.82
CA LEU A 204 9.32 5.13 -7.56
C LEU A 204 10.55 5.75 -8.21
N THR A 205 11.52 4.90 -8.56
CA THR A 205 12.69 5.29 -9.35
C THR A 205 12.39 5.18 -10.84
N SER A 206 13.25 5.74 -11.68
CA SER A 206 13.23 5.43 -13.12
C SER A 206 13.39 3.91 -13.32
N PRO A 207 12.71 3.30 -14.31
CA PRO A 207 12.84 1.87 -14.52
C PRO A 207 14.28 1.50 -14.88
N ARG A 208 14.79 0.43 -14.28
CA ARG A 208 16.12 -0.11 -14.62
C ARG A 208 16.15 -0.52 -16.08
N GLY A 209 17.18 -0.09 -16.83
CA GLY A 209 17.25 -0.27 -18.27
C GLY A 209 16.39 0.71 -19.08
N GLY A 210 15.81 1.74 -18.45
CA GLY A 210 14.98 2.75 -19.12
C GLY A 210 13.59 2.23 -19.53
N PHE A 211 12.88 3.05 -20.27
CA PHE A 211 11.64 2.64 -20.93
C PHE A 211 11.98 1.91 -22.25
N SER A 212 11.11 0.99 -22.65
CA SER A 212 11.32 0.14 -23.84
C SER A 212 11.22 0.91 -25.16
N THR A 213 10.63 2.09 -25.16
CA THR A 213 10.43 2.91 -26.37
C THR A 213 11.04 4.30 -26.22
N LYS A 214 11.49 4.88 -27.35
CA LYS A 214 12.01 6.25 -27.42
C LYS A 214 10.91 7.29 -27.12
N THR A 215 9.66 6.99 -27.42
CA THR A 215 8.51 7.89 -27.26
C THR A 215 7.61 7.42 -26.13
N LYS A 216 7.70 8.08 -24.96
CA LYS A 216 6.85 7.80 -23.79
C LYS A 216 5.39 8.17 -23.99
N LEU A 217 5.04 8.90 -25.05
CA LEU A 217 3.70 9.47 -25.28
C LEU A 217 2.82 8.56 -26.11
N VAL A 218 3.42 7.61 -26.83
CA VAL A 218 2.69 6.65 -27.64
C VAL A 218 1.99 5.65 -26.72
N HIS A 219 0.79 5.25 -27.09
CA HIS A 219 0.01 4.28 -26.33
C HIS A 219 0.70 2.93 -26.26
N PHE A 220 0.53 2.22 -25.15
CA PHE A 220 1.17 0.92 -24.92
C PHE A 220 0.83 -0.11 -26.00
N LEU A 221 -0.41 -0.12 -26.51
CA LEU A 221 -0.84 -1.01 -27.58
C LEU A 221 -0.13 -0.73 -28.92
N GLU A 222 0.38 0.47 -29.12
CA GLU A 222 1.13 0.92 -30.31
C GLU A 222 2.64 0.80 -30.09
N GLY A 223 3.08 0.08 -29.06
CA GLY A 223 4.49 -0.08 -28.71
C GLY A 223 5.07 1.05 -27.85
N GLY A 224 4.23 1.94 -27.31
CA GLY A 224 4.63 3.01 -26.40
C GLY A 224 4.61 2.62 -24.91
N GLU A 225 4.64 3.63 -24.06
CA GLU A 225 4.68 3.45 -22.61
C GLU A 225 3.47 4.06 -21.89
N ALA A 226 2.65 4.83 -22.59
CA ALA A 226 1.48 5.52 -22.02
C ALA A 226 0.23 4.63 -22.01
N GLY A 227 -0.70 4.95 -21.13
CA GLY A 227 -2.02 4.32 -21.09
C GLY A 227 -2.08 3.00 -20.35
N ASN A 228 -3.05 2.18 -20.73
CA ASN A 228 -3.35 0.92 -20.04
C ASN A 228 -2.38 -0.19 -20.50
N ARG A 229 -1.66 -0.76 -19.53
CA ARG A 229 -0.77 -1.93 -19.71
C ARG A 229 -1.38 -3.24 -19.24
N GLY A 230 -2.58 -3.22 -18.66
CA GLY A 230 -3.14 -4.41 -18.04
C GLY A 230 -2.19 -5.00 -16.99
N GLU A 231 -1.90 -6.29 -17.10
CA GLU A 231 -1.02 -7.01 -16.16
C GLU A 231 0.46 -6.70 -16.32
N GLU A 232 0.90 -6.17 -17.49
CA GLU A 232 2.30 -5.83 -17.75
C GLU A 232 2.83 -4.70 -16.83
N ILE A 233 1.94 -3.98 -16.15
CA ILE A 233 2.31 -3.00 -15.11
C ILE A 233 3.19 -3.63 -14.03
N ASN A 234 2.98 -4.91 -13.71
CA ASN A 234 3.72 -5.62 -12.69
C ASN A 234 5.21 -5.77 -13.05
N LYS A 235 5.50 -5.99 -14.34
CA LYS A 235 6.89 -6.04 -14.84
C LYS A 235 7.56 -4.67 -14.74
N LEU A 236 6.83 -3.61 -15.12
CA LEU A 236 7.34 -2.25 -15.02
C LEU A 236 7.64 -1.87 -13.56
N VAL A 237 6.69 -2.07 -12.66
CA VAL A 237 6.83 -1.76 -11.22
C VAL A 237 8.02 -2.50 -10.62
N LYS A 238 8.23 -3.78 -10.96
CA LYS A 238 9.38 -4.57 -10.52
C LYS A 238 10.72 -3.95 -10.91
N ARG A 239 10.77 -3.21 -12.04
CA ARG A 239 11.96 -2.48 -12.51
C ARG A 239 12.11 -1.10 -11.86
N MET A 240 11.06 -0.56 -11.21
CA MET A 240 11.00 0.78 -10.62
C MET A 240 11.09 0.80 -9.09
N ILE A 241 10.99 -0.36 -8.44
CA ILE A 241 11.13 -0.52 -6.98
C ILE A 241 12.63 -0.54 -6.52
#